data_cae33b56a875205dfacc9fddfadf149e
#
_entry.id   cae33b56a875205dfacc9fddfadf149e
#
_cell.length_a   1.000
_cell.length_b   1.000
_cell.length_c   1.000
_cell.angle_alpha   90.00
_cell.angle_beta   90.00
_cell.angle_gamma   90.00
#
_symmetry.space_group_name_H-M   'P 1'
#
loop_
_entity.id
_entity.type
_entity.pdbx_description
1 polymer ?
#
loop_
_entity_poly.entity_id
_entity_poly.type
_entity_poly.pdbx_seq_one_letter_code
_entity_poly.pdbx_strand_id
1 'polypeptide(L)'
;MNENKDYVSHLNKARKKRNQKWDPRYLLLAIVVVLLIGLGVLAAVNVKSAVSGKAARKSDNVIEEPGTGLEAASASNAAREEEEKAKEEQEIQSAIDAYQNLGIVQVSGYVNIRETPDMKGNIIGKVSGDGACEVLGEEGEWSHITSGGIEGYISSQYLVTGEEAKELAKSLVKKRAIIMTENDNLNIRSGPSKDAEIVGQALPAERYEVLSEADGWVEINSGYISADYCEVKYALNEGRKLDLKAQAINQYDNLV
;
A
#
# COMPACT_ATOMS: atom_id res chain seq x y z
N MET A 1 1.55 -31.42 19.17
CA MET A 1 2.81 -31.39 18.39
C MET A 1 2.62 -31.81 16.93
N ASN A 2 1.39 -31.68 16.38
CA ASN A 2 1.08 -32.15 15.00
C ASN A 2 0.49 -31.07 14.06
N GLU A 3 0.10 -29.89 14.58
CA GLU A 3 -0.56 -28.85 13.75
C GLU A 3 0.41 -28.12 12.80
N ASN A 4 1.70 -28.03 13.17
CA ASN A 4 2.69 -27.30 12.38
C ASN A 4 3.13 -28.04 11.10
N LYS A 5 2.99 -29.39 11.06
CA LYS A 5 3.34 -30.18 9.88
C LYS A 5 2.30 -30.08 8.77
N ASP A 6 1.02 -29.90 9.13
CA ASP A 6 -0.05 -29.79 8.15
C ASP A 6 -0.03 -28.45 7.43
N TYR A 7 0.30 -27.36 8.13
CA TYR A 7 0.42 -26.02 7.54
C TYR A 7 1.55 -25.94 6.50
N VAL A 8 2.75 -26.47 6.85
CA VAL A 8 3.90 -26.54 5.92
C VAL A 8 3.59 -27.42 4.71
N SER A 9 2.81 -28.50 4.88
CA SER A 9 2.40 -29.37 3.78
C SER A 9 1.45 -28.67 2.80
N HIS A 10 0.57 -27.80 3.28
CA HIS A 10 -0.33 -27.00 2.44
C HIS A 10 0.41 -25.95 1.63
N LEU A 11 1.42 -25.26 2.22
CA LEU A 11 2.28 -24.30 1.53
C LEU A 11 3.11 -24.99 0.42
N ASN A 12 3.68 -26.14 0.70
CA ASN A 12 4.44 -26.91 -0.29
C ASN A 12 3.56 -27.49 -1.42
N LYS A 13 2.28 -27.77 -1.14
CA LYS A 13 1.31 -28.21 -2.14
C LYS A 13 0.84 -27.07 -3.04
N ALA A 14 0.75 -25.87 -2.50
CA ALA A 14 0.48 -24.65 -3.26
C ALA A 14 1.68 -24.28 -4.16
N ARG A 15 2.92 -24.38 -3.66
CA ARG A 15 4.16 -24.21 -4.44
C ARG A 15 4.25 -25.16 -5.64
N LYS A 16 3.85 -26.43 -5.47
CA LYS A 16 3.94 -27.45 -6.53
C LYS A 16 2.91 -27.25 -7.65
N LYS A 17 1.77 -26.59 -7.39
CA LYS A 17 0.75 -26.26 -8.40
C LYS A 17 1.12 -25.06 -9.28
N ARG A 18 2.05 -24.20 -8.85
CA ARG A 18 2.37 -22.93 -9.52
C ARG A 18 3.48 -23.00 -10.56
N ASN A 19 4.18 -24.13 -10.71
CA ASN A 19 5.15 -24.39 -11.79
C ASN A 19 4.51 -24.88 -13.09
N GLN A 20 3.25 -24.50 -13.35
CA GLN A 20 2.61 -24.74 -14.64
C GLN A 20 3.17 -23.70 -15.62
N LYS A 21 4.06 -24.15 -16.51
CA LYS A 21 4.64 -23.34 -17.59
C LYS A 21 3.49 -22.72 -18.37
N TRP A 22 3.49 -21.40 -18.45
CA TRP A 22 2.56 -20.66 -19.30
C TRP A 22 2.75 -21.11 -20.74
N ASP A 23 1.65 -21.48 -21.39
CA ASP A 23 1.65 -21.83 -22.81
C ASP A 23 2.00 -20.57 -23.62
N PRO A 24 3.06 -20.60 -24.45
CA PRO A 24 3.51 -19.43 -25.22
C PRO A 24 2.43 -18.83 -26.11
N ARG A 25 1.34 -19.53 -26.36
CA ARG A 25 0.18 -19.06 -27.14
C ARG A 25 -0.59 -17.96 -26.41
N TYR A 26 -0.64 -17.98 -25.08
CA TYR A 26 -1.28 -16.91 -24.28
C TYR A 26 -0.43 -15.66 -24.18
N LEU A 27 0.91 -15.80 -24.24
CA LEU A 27 1.81 -14.67 -24.29
C LEU A 27 1.64 -13.85 -25.59
N LEU A 28 1.48 -14.55 -26.73
CA LEU A 28 1.21 -13.91 -28.02
C LEU A 28 -0.16 -13.21 -28.05
N LEU A 29 -1.18 -13.79 -27.45
CA LEU A 29 -2.50 -13.16 -27.32
C LEU A 29 -2.46 -11.87 -26.48
N ALA A 30 -1.72 -11.86 -25.38
CA ALA A 30 -1.56 -10.66 -24.54
C ALA A 30 -0.85 -9.53 -25.31
N ILE A 31 0.18 -9.83 -26.08
CA ILE A 31 0.90 -8.84 -26.92
C ILE A 31 -0.02 -8.27 -28.00
N VAL A 32 -0.87 -9.09 -28.63
CA VAL A 32 -1.82 -8.64 -29.65
C VAL A 32 -2.88 -7.71 -29.05
N VAL A 33 -3.38 -8.00 -27.84
CA VAL A 33 -4.35 -7.14 -27.15
C VAL A 33 -3.73 -5.78 -26.81
N VAL A 34 -2.50 -5.74 -26.32
CA VAL A 34 -1.79 -4.49 -26.01
C VAL A 34 -1.55 -3.66 -27.28
N LEU A 35 -1.20 -4.30 -28.40
CA LEU A 35 -1.02 -3.61 -29.71
C LEU A 35 -2.33 -3.05 -30.25
N LEU A 36 -3.46 -3.75 -30.06
CA LEU A 36 -4.78 -3.27 -30.52
C LEU A 36 -5.27 -2.07 -29.68
N ILE A 37 -5.00 -2.04 -28.38
CA ILE A 37 -5.29 -0.90 -27.49
C ILE A 37 -4.42 0.30 -27.88
N GLY A 38 -3.13 0.09 -28.17
CA GLY A 38 -2.19 1.14 -28.60
C GLY A 38 -2.58 1.77 -29.97
N LEU A 39 -3.11 1.00 -30.89
CA LEU A 39 -3.59 1.49 -32.21
C LEU A 39 -4.90 2.28 -32.09
N GLY A 40 -5.75 1.96 -31.12
CA GLY A 40 -7.01 2.69 -30.85
C GLY A 40 -6.78 4.12 -30.39
N VAL A 41 -5.76 4.34 -29.57
CA VAL A 41 -5.40 5.67 -29.01
C VAL A 41 -4.79 6.58 -30.07
N LEU A 42 -4.03 6.04 -31.05
CA LEU A 42 -3.46 6.81 -32.17
C LEU A 42 -4.49 7.28 -33.20
N ALA A 43 -5.64 6.61 -33.32
CA ALA A 43 -6.71 7.01 -34.22
C ALA A 43 -7.55 8.18 -33.70
N ALA A 44 -7.61 8.41 -32.40
CA ALA A 44 -8.40 9.48 -31.77
C ALA A 44 -7.72 10.86 -31.82
N VAL A 45 -6.40 10.94 -32.05
CA VAL A 45 -5.64 12.21 -32.04
C VAL A 45 -5.58 12.91 -33.40
N ASN A 46 -6.01 12.28 -34.50
CA ASN A 46 -5.77 12.78 -35.86
C ASN A 46 -6.99 13.40 -36.58
N VAL A 47 -8.07 13.79 -35.89
CA VAL A 47 -9.27 14.39 -36.49
C VAL A 47 -9.49 15.85 -36.08
N LYS A 48 -8.47 16.62 -35.78
CA LYS A 48 -8.59 18.08 -35.58
C LYS A 48 -7.56 18.86 -36.37
N SER A 49 -7.65 18.80 -37.71
CA SER A 49 -7.06 19.85 -38.56
C SER A 49 -7.57 19.72 -39.98
N ALA A 50 -8.70 20.30 -40.28
CA ALA A 50 -9.03 20.92 -41.58
C ALA A 50 -10.52 21.30 -41.58
N VAL A 51 -10.83 22.54 -41.34
CA VAL A 51 -11.67 23.36 -42.21
C VAL A 51 -11.61 24.81 -41.74
N SER A 52 -10.83 25.59 -42.43
CA SER A 52 -10.96 27.05 -42.47
C SER A 52 -11.58 27.40 -43.84
N GLY A 53 -12.63 28.24 -43.84
CA GLY A 53 -13.02 28.84 -45.08
C GLY A 53 -14.46 29.34 -45.20
N LYS A 54 -14.69 30.57 -44.76
CA LYS A 54 -15.43 31.65 -45.46
C LYS A 54 -16.95 31.64 -45.63
N ALA A 55 -17.52 32.53 -44.87
CA ALA A 55 -18.43 33.64 -45.27
C ALA A 55 -19.88 33.38 -45.65
N ALA A 56 -20.72 34.05 -44.90
CA ALA A 56 -21.80 34.98 -45.29
C ALA A 56 -23.27 34.53 -45.11
N ARG A 57 -23.91 35.20 -44.15
CA ARG A 57 -25.24 35.79 -44.14
C ARG A 57 -26.53 34.95 -44.24
N LYS A 58 -27.26 35.13 -43.20
CA LYS A 58 -28.66 35.59 -43.04
C LYS A 58 -29.65 34.58 -42.42
N SER A 59 -30.07 35.00 -41.25
CA SER A 59 -31.48 35.14 -40.81
C SER A 59 -32.36 33.90 -40.63
N ASP A 60 -32.77 33.83 -39.40
CA ASP A 60 -34.10 33.51 -38.84
C ASP A 60 -34.38 32.10 -38.30
N ASN A 61 -34.72 32.22 -37.02
CA ASN A 61 -35.62 31.38 -36.17
C ASN A 61 -35.15 29.99 -35.68
N VAL A 62 -34.70 30.05 -34.42
CA VAL A 62 -35.30 29.39 -33.22
C VAL A 62 -35.77 27.95 -33.42
N ILE A 63 -35.03 27.06 -32.82
CA ILE A 63 -35.50 26.12 -31.79
C ILE A 63 -34.23 25.65 -31.05
N GLU A 64 -34.09 26.02 -29.78
CA GLU A 64 -33.10 25.44 -28.88
C GLU A 64 -33.54 24.01 -28.53
N GLU A 65 -32.74 23.03 -28.95
CA GLU A 65 -32.76 21.70 -28.35
C GLU A 65 -31.74 21.69 -27.22
N PRO A 66 -32.13 21.39 -25.95
CA PRO A 66 -31.22 21.20 -24.85
C PRO A 66 -30.71 19.75 -24.83
N GLY A 67 -29.59 19.47 -25.52
CA GLY A 67 -29.07 18.11 -25.62
C GLY A 67 -27.55 17.91 -25.57
N THR A 68 -26.74 18.97 -25.64
CA THR A 68 -25.29 18.82 -25.80
C THR A 68 -24.45 19.04 -24.52
N GLY A 69 -25.06 19.38 -23.42
CA GLY A 69 -24.35 19.63 -22.14
C GLY A 69 -24.01 18.38 -21.34
N LEU A 70 -24.81 17.33 -21.46
CA LEU A 70 -24.66 16.12 -20.63
C LEU A 70 -23.56 15.18 -21.16
N GLU A 71 -23.37 15.07 -22.47
CA GLU A 71 -22.33 14.23 -23.06
C GLU A 71 -20.93 14.81 -22.85
N ALA A 72 -20.77 16.13 -22.93
CA ALA A 72 -19.48 16.79 -22.69
C ALA A 72 -19.06 16.72 -21.20
N ALA A 73 -20.03 16.79 -20.27
CA ALA A 73 -19.77 16.63 -18.83
C ALA A 73 -19.41 15.19 -18.48
N SER A 74 -20.03 14.17 -19.08
CA SER A 74 -19.73 12.76 -18.84
C SER A 74 -18.35 12.37 -19.39
N ALA A 75 -17.97 12.86 -20.56
CA ALA A 75 -16.64 12.63 -21.14
C ALA A 75 -15.53 13.31 -20.33
N SER A 76 -15.80 14.50 -19.77
CA SER A 76 -14.87 15.19 -18.87
C SER A 76 -14.67 14.48 -17.55
N ASN A 77 -15.72 13.87 -16.98
CA ASN A 77 -15.64 13.10 -15.75
C ASN A 77 -14.90 11.77 -15.95
N ALA A 78 -15.18 11.06 -17.04
CA ALA A 78 -14.46 9.82 -17.37
C ALA A 78 -12.95 10.05 -17.57
N ALA A 79 -12.56 11.14 -18.24
CA ALA A 79 -11.16 11.49 -18.43
C ALA A 79 -10.45 11.85 -17.09
N ARG A 80 -11.16 12.48 -16.17
CA ARG A 80 -10.65 12.76 -14.82
C ARG A 80 -10.47 11.50 -14.00
N GLU A 81 -11.43 10.60 -14.03
CA GLU A 81 -11.35 9.31 -13.34
C GLU A 81 -10.20 8.44 -13.87
N GLU A 82 -9.94 8.46 -15.18
CA GLU A 82 -8.78 7.77 -15.77
C GLU A 82 -7.46 8.39 -15.33
N GLU A 83 -7.37 9.73 -15.28
CA GLU A 83 -6.17 10.44 -14.83
C GLU A 83 -5.90 10.18 -13.32
N GLU A 84 -6.94 10.20 -12.49
CA GLU A 84 -6.85 9.89 -11.06
C GLU A 84 -6.38 8.45 -10.84
N LYS A 85 -6.94 7.48 -11.56
CA LYS A 85 -6.50 6.06 -11.48
C LYS A 85 -5.05 5.88 -11.93
N ALA A 86 -4.66 6.50 -13.04
CA ALA A 86 -3.29 6.43 -13.51
C ALA A 86 -2.29 7.00 -12.49
N LYS A 87 -2.67 8.09 -11.83
CA LYS A 87 -1.87 8.69 -10.76
C LYS A 87 -1.78 7.77 -9.54
N GLU A 88 -2.89 7.17 -9.12
CA GLU A 88 -2.93 6.21 -8.03
C GLU A 88 -2.04 4.99 -8.32
N GLU A 89 -2.14 4.41 -9.51
CA GLU A 89 -1.29 3.30 -9.94
C GLU A 89 0.20 3.67 -9.91
N GLN A 90 0.55 4.89 -10.33
CA GLN A 90 1.92 5.40 -10.27
C GLN A 90 2.40 5.57 -8.82
N GLU A 91 1.57 6.08 -7.92
CA GLU A 91 1.90 6.22 -6.50
C GLU A 91 2.07 4.86 -5.83
N ILE A 92 1.21 3.88 -6.16
CA ILE A 92 1.34 2.49 -5.70
C ILE A 92 2.65 1.87 -6.19
N GLN A 93 2.98 2.01 -7.48
CA GLN A 93 4.23 1.49 -8.03
C GLN A 93 5.44 2.14 -7.38
N SER A 94 5.41 3.47 -7.16
CA SER A 94 6.48 4.21 -6.48
C SER A 94 6.70 3.73 -5.05
N ALA A 95 5.61 3.38 -4.34
CA ALA A 95 5.69 2.84 -2.98
C ALA A 95 6.35 1.45 -2.93
N ILE A 96 6.19 0.64 -3.98
CA ILE A 96 6.84 -0.68 -4.12
C ILE A 96 8.31 -0.51 -4.51
N ASP A 97 8.60 0.38 -5.46
CA ASP A 97 9.95 0.63 -5.97
C ASP A 97 10.87 1.34 -4.96
N ALA A 98 10.29 1.84 -3.84
CA ALA A 98 11.05 2.36 -2.71
C ALA A 98 11.91 1.29 -2.01
N TYR A 99 11.58 0.00 -2.19
CA TYR A 99 12.32 -1.14 -1.67
C TYR A 99 13.26 -1.70 -2.74
N GLN A 100 14.53 -1.94 -2.40
CA GLN A 100 15.50 -2.59 -3.29
C GLN A 100 15.26 -4.11 -3.28
N ASN A 101 15.09 -4.68 -2.10
CA ASN A 101 14.84 -6.11 -1.88
C ASN A 101 13.59 -6.27 -0.99
N LEU A 102 12.44 -6.06 -1.60
CA LEU A 102 11.15 -6.15 -0.89
C LEU A 102 10.91 -7.54 -0.34
N GLY A 103 10.61 -7.61 0.96
CA GLY A 103 10.07 -8.77 1.64
C GLY A 103 8.66 -8.48 2.18
N ILE A 104 7.72 -9.44 2.00
CA ILE A 104 6.37 -9.39 2.56
C ILE A 104 6.20 -10.55 3.53
N VAL A 105 5.78 -10.24 4.75
CA VAL A 105 5.53 -11.24 5.80
C VAL A 105 4.21 -11.97 5.55
N GLN A 106 4.27 -13.31 5.49
CA GLN A 106 3.10 -14.16 5.21
C GLN A 106 2.76 -15.03 6.43
N VAL A 107 1.99 -14.46 7.37
CA VAL A 107 1.49 -15.14 8.58
C VAL A 107 0.11 -14.63 8.98
N SER A 108 -0.62 -15.43 9.75
CA SER A 108 -1.78 -14.95 10.50
C SER A 108 -1.29 -14.33 11.81
N GLY A 109 -1.37 -12.99 11.93
CA GLY A 109 -0.93 -12.27 13.11
C GLY A 109 0.36 -11.50 12.90
N TYR A 110 1.46 -11.86 13.53
CA TYR A 110 2.73 -11.13 13.44
C TYR A 110 3.95 -12.04 13.58
N VAL A 111 5.10 -11.56 13.09
CA VAL A 111 6.42 -12.13 13.31
C VAL A 111 7.22 -11.21 14.22
N ASN A 112 7.98 -11.79 15.15
CA ASN A 112 8.90 -11.02 15.99
C ASN A 112 10.18 -10.68 15.21
N ILE A 113 10.60 -9.42 15.30
CA ILE A 113 11.93 -8.99 14.89
C ILE A 113 12.87 -9.20 16.09
N ARG A 114 13.96 -9.91 15.86
CA ARG A 114 14.95 -10.24 16.90
C ARG A 114 16.26 -9.52 16.66
N GLU A 115 16.97 -9.27 17.76
CA GLU A 115 18.29 -8.64 17.74
C GLU A 115 19.36 -9.53 17.10
N THR A 116 19.21 -10.86 17.21
CA THR A 116 20.14 -11.85 16.68
C THR A 116 19.39 -12.92 15.90
N PRO A 117 20.05 -13.63 14.92
CA PRO A 117 19.44 -14.70 14.13
C PRO A 117 19.27 -16.00 14.96
N ASP A 118 18.57 -15.92 16.06
CA ASP A 118 18.37 -17.00 17.04
C ASP A 118 16.98 -16.86 17.69
N MET A 119 16.32 -17.97 17.95
CA MET A 119 15.04 -18.02 18.68
C MET A 119 15.13 -17.48 20.12
N LYS A 120 16.31 -17.44 20.70
CA LYS A 120 16.58 -16.88 22.04
C LYS A 120 16.98 -15.39 21.99
N GLY A 121 17.23 -14.83 20.78
CA GLY A 121 17.54 -13.41 20.62
C GLY A 121 16.43 -12.52 21.18
N ASN A 122 16.80 -11.39 21.76
CA ASN A 122 15.85 -10.41 22.27
C ASN A 122 14.87 -9.98 21.19
N ILE A 123 13.59 -9.86 21.52
CA ILE A 123 12.58 -9.34 20.63
C ILE A 123 12.63 -7.81 20.71
N ILE A 124 12.92 -7.14 19.60
CA ILE A 124 13.07 -5.68 19.49
C ILE A 124 11.92 -5.01 18.74
N GLY A 125 11.12 -5.81 18.01
CA GLY A 125 9.98 -5.32 17.25
C GLY A 125 9.10 -6.44 16.75
N LYS A 126 8.05 -6.05 15.99
CA LYS A 126 7.09 -6.96 15.36
C LYS A 126 6.71 -6.45 13.99
N VAL A 127 6.50 -7.37 13.05
CA VAL A 127 5.88 -7.10 11.74
C VAL A 127 4.58 -7.89 11.66
N SER A 128 3.48 -7.24 11.34
CA SER A 128 2.19 -7.93 11.10
C SER A 128 2.24 -8.79 9.86
N GLY A 129 1.34 -9.74 9.74
CA GLY A 129 1.04 -10.39 8.45
C GLY A 129 0.75 -9.32 7.40
N ASP A 130 1.18 -9.56 6.16
CA ASP A 130 1.14 -8.61 5.02
C ASP A 130 1.96 -7.34 5.22
N GLY A 131 2.78 -7.26 6.28
CA GLY A 131 3.74 -6.18 6.49
C GLY A 131 4.99 -6.33 5.63
N ALA A 132 5.55 -5.21 5.21
CA ALA A 132 6.74 -5.13 4.37
C ALA A 132 8.01 -4.92 5.19
N CYS A 133 9.12 -5.34 4.61
CA CYS A 133 10.45 -5.04 5.07
C CYS A 133 11.42 -4.92 3.88
N GLU A 134 12.52 -4.21 4.07
CA GLU A 134 13.69 -4.30 3.21
C GLU A 134 14.55 -5.45 3.68
N VAL A 135 14.90 -6.38 2.80
CA VAL A 135 15.80 -7.51 3.10
C VAL A 135 17.24 -7.07 2.84
N LEU A 136 18.05 -7.04 3.89
CA LEU A 136 19.45 -6.64 3.85
C LEU A 136 20.38 -7.80 3.55
N GLY A 137 19.99 -9.03 3.93
CA GLY A 137 20.76 -10.26 3.73
C GLY A 137 20.13 -11.48 4.37
N GLU A 138 20.80 -12.61 4.27
CA GLU A 138 20.35 -13.90 4.84
C GLU A 138 21.46 -14.53 5.68
N GLU A 139 21.10 -15.08 6.83
CA GLU A 139 21.97 -15.84 7.73
C GLU A 139 21.31 -17.17 8.11
N GLY A 140 21.59 -18.23 7.36
CA GLY A 140 21.01 -19.55 7.55
C GLY A 140 19.50 -19.53 7.30
N GLU A 141 18.69 -19.76 8.35
CA GLU A 141 17.22 -19.74 8.29
C GLU A 141 16.63 -18.36 8.67
N TRP A 142 17.46 -17.33 8.77
CA TRP A 142 17.09 -15.97 9.16
C TRP A 142 17.34 -14.97 8.06
N SER A 143 16.41 -14.04 7.90
CA SER A 143 16.57 -12.87 7.05
C SER A 143 16.89 -11.65 7.92
N HIS A 144 18.01 -10.98 7.62
CA HIS A 144 18.37 -9.68 8.16
C HIS A 144 17.52 -8.63 7.44
N ILE A 145 16.74 -7.87 8.18
CA ILE A 145 15.75 -6.95 7.61
C ILE A 145 15.78 -5.59 8.30
N THR A 146 15.25 -4.58 7.61
CA THR A 146 14.78 -3.35 8.26
C THR A 146 13.29 -3.14 7.95
N SER A 147 12.52 -2.72 8.95
CA SER A 147 11.08 -2.46 8.82
C SER A 147 10.60 -1.52 9.92
N GLY A 148 9.95 -0.41 9.56
CA GLY A 148 9.45 0.58 10.52
C GLY A 148 10.53 1.20 11.41
N GLY A 149 11.73 1.41 10.84
CA GLY A 149 12.88 1.95 11.58
C GLY A 149 13.51 0.97 12.58
N ILE A 150 13.24 -0.33 12.44
CA ILE A 150 13.84 -1.40 13.23
C ILE A 150 14.71 -2.24 12.31
N GLU A 151 15.95 -2.46 12.66
CA GLU A 151 16.85 -3.39 12.01
C GLU A 151 17.02 -4.63 12.90
N GLY A 152 16.94 -5.82 12.32
CA GLY A 152 17.06 -7.09 13.04
C GLY A 152 16.73 -8.28 12.17
N TYR A 153 16.37 -9.40 12.79
CA TYR A 153 16.25 -10.69 12.14
C TYR A 153 14.83 -11.25 12.28
N ILE A 154 14.31 -11.80 11.18
CA ILE A 154 13.09 -12.61 11.17
C ILE A 154 13.39 -13.97 10.55
N SER A 155 12.61 -15.01 10.90
CA SER A 155 12.78 -16.32 10.26
C SER A 155 12.32 -16.24 8.79
N SER A 156 13.21 -16.65 7.87
CA SER A 156 13.00 -16.56 6.41
C SER A 156 11.81 -17.38 5.92
N GLN A 157 11.37 -18.38 6.68
CA GLN A 157 10.19 -19.19 6.34
C GLN A 157 8.89 -18.38 6.26
N TYR A 158 8.83 -17.22 6.92
CA TYR A 158 7.66 -16.34 6.97
C TYR A 158 7.72 -15.21 5.94
N LEU A 159 8.76 -15.18 5.10
CA LEU A 159 9.01 -14.07 4.19
C LEU A 159 8.87 -14.52 2.74
N VAL A 160 8.14 -13.74 1.96
CA VAL A 160 8.08 -13.81 0.50
C VAL A 160 8.91 -12.68 -0.05
N THR A 161 9.77 -12.95 -1.05
CA THR A 161 10.69 -11.99 -1.65
C THR A 161 10.61 -12.01 -3.18
N GLY A 162 11.32 -11.09 -3.84
CA GLY A 162 11.41 -11.04 -5.31
C GLY A 162 10.09 -10.64 -5.97
N GLU A 163 9.85 -11.13 -7.18
CA GLU A 163 8.67 -10.74 -7.97
C GLU A 163 7.34 -11.16 -7.30
N GLU A 164 7.33 -12.25 -6.54
CA GLU A 164 6.13 -12.65 -5.79
C GLU A 164 5.76 -11.61 -4.71
N ALA A 165 6.76 -11.05 -4.01
CA ALA A 165 6.54 -9.99 -3.04
C ALA A 165 6.00 -8.73 -3.70
N LYS A 166 6.52 -8.33 -4.86
CA LYS A 166 6.06 -7.16 -5.61
C LYS A 166 4.61 -7.31 -6.09
N GLU A 167 4.23 -8.50 -6.58
CA GLU A 167 2.84 -8.76 -6.96
C GLU A 167 1.88 -8.70 -5.78
N LEU A 168 2.26 -9.27 -4.63
CA LEU A 168 1.49 -9.16 -3.40
C LEU A 168 1.36 -7.70 -2.96
N ALA A 169 2.45 -6.96 -3.01
CA ALA A 169 2.52 -5.56 -2.58
C ALA A 169 1.50 -4.67 -3.30
N LYS A 170 1.20 -4.89 -4.58
CA LYS A 170 0.21 -4.10 -5.34
C LYS A 170 -1.16 -4.05 -4.68
N SER A 171 -1.57 -5.14 -4.02
CA SER A 171 -2.84 -5.21 -3.29
C SER A 171 -2.75 -4.73 -1.84
N LEU A 172 -1.54 -4.58 -1.30
CA LEU A 172 -1.27 -4.26 0.10
C LEU A 172 -0.92 -2.79 0.32
N VAL A 173 -0.49 -2.09 -0.74
CA VAL A 173 -0.26 -0.64 -0.69
C VAL A 173 -1.59 0.05 -0.47
N LYS A 174 -1.62 0.94 0.51
CA LYS A 174 -2.78 1.77 0.86
C LYS A 174 -2.32 3.18 1.19
N LYS A 175 -3.25 4.13 1.14
CA LYS A 175 -3.00 5.47 1.67
C LYS A 175 -2.81 5.39 3.17
N ARG A 176 -1.63 5.79 3.66
CA ARG A 176 -1.23 5.68 5.08
C ARG A 176 -0.69 6.98 5.61
N ALA A 177 -1.01 7.25 6.87
CA ALA A 177 -0.36 8.26 7.67
C ALA A 177 0.86 7.63 8.38
N ILE A 178 2.05 8.12 8.08
CA ILE A 178 3.33 7.71 8.66
C ILE A 178 3.69 8.73 9.73
N ILE A 179 3.88 8.29 10.96
CA ILE A 179 4.18 9.17 12.09
C ILE A 179 5.61 9.69 11.97
N MET A 180 5.76 11.02 11.90
CA MET A 180 7.03 11.72 11.66
C MET A 180 7.65 12.33 12.91
N THR A 181 7.16 11.98 14.09
CA THR A 181 7.82 12.36 15.36
C THR A 181 9.14 11.61 15.53
N GLU A 182 10.14 12.25 16.15
CA GLU A 182 11.46 11.62 16.35
C GLU A 182 11.51 10.74 17.60
N ASN A 183 11.09 11.28 18.74
CA ASN A 183 11.22 10.60 20.05
C ASN A 183 9.94 10.59 20.87
N ASP A 184 8.95 11.42 20.51
CA ASP A 184 7.72 11.57 21.25
C ASP A 184 6.58 10.80 20.58
N ASN A 185 5.70 10.21 21.39
CA ASN A 185 4.49 9.59 20.88
C ASN A 185 3.48 10.67 20.46
N LEU A 186 2.82 10.46 19.35
CA LEU A 186 1.72 11.28 18.89
C LEU A 186 0.41 10.84 19.55
N ASN A 187 -0.32 11.78 20.15
CA ASN A 187 -1.63 11.45 20.74
C ASN A 187 -2.66 11.13 19.65
N ILE A 188 -3.37 10.03 19.84
CA ILE A 188 -4.58 9.67 19.09
C ILE A 188 -5.77 10.19 19.89
N ARG A 189 -6.67 10.92 19.24
CA ARG A 189 -7.80 11.60 19.90
C ARG A 189 -9.14 11.03 19.42
N SER A 190 -10.16 11.17 20.24
CA SER A 190 -11.53 10.72 19.93
C SER A 190 -12.23 11.57 18.85
N GLY A 191 -11.68 12.75 18.50
CA GLY A 191 -12.22 13.67 17.51
C GLY A 191 -11.14 14.61 16.95
N PRO A 192 -11.43 15.33 15.84
CA PRO A 192 -10.49 16.20 15.15
C PRO A 192 -10.32 17.55 15.88
N SER A 193 -9.86 17.52 17.13
CA SER A 193 -9.63 18.70 17.97
C SER A 193 -8.52 18.43 18.99
N LYS A 194 -7.74 19.50 19.31
CA LYS A 194 -6.74 19.46 20.38
C LYS A 194 -7.37 19.29 21.77
N ASP A 195 -8.65 19.62 21.92
CA ASP A 195 -9.40 19.49 23.16
C ASP A 195 -10.13 18.13 23.27
N ALA A 196 -10.16 17.34 22.20
CA ALA A 196 -10.75 16.01 22.23
C ALA A 196 -9.94 15.06 23.13
N GLU A 197 -10.64 14.10 23.76
CA GLU A 197 -10.05 13.09 24.64
C GLU A 197 -8.93 12.31 23.93
N ILE A 198 -7.83 12.04 24.65
CA ILE A 198 -6.75 11.17 24.20
C ILE A 198 -7.19 9.72 24.39
N VAL A 199 -7.37 8.98 23.32
CA VAL A 199 -7.80 7.58 23.31
C VAL A 199 -6.66 6.60 23.05
N GLY A 200 -5.46 7.10 22.72
CA GLY A 200 -4.28 6.29 22.45
C GLY A 200 -3.06 7.12 22.11
N GLN A 201 -1.99 6.43 21.77
CA GLN A 201 -0.74 7.02 21.32
C GLN A 201 -0.18 6.23 20.14
N ALA A 202 0.33 6.94 19.14
CA ALA A 202 1.07 6.40 18.01
C ALA A 202 2.57 6.60 18.24
N LEU A 203 3.38 5.58 17.97
CA LEU A 203 4.83 5.63 18.08
C LEU A 203 5.45 6.22 16.79
N PRO A 204 6.69 6.78 16.89
CA PRO A 204 7.44 7.20 15.71
C PRO A 204 7.55 6.08 14.67
N ALA A 205 7.43 6.45 13.39
CA ALA A 205 7.47 5.58 12.21
C ALA A 205 6.30 4.57 12.10
N GLU A 206 5.36 4.50 13.04
CA GLU A 206 4.13 3.71 12.86
C GLU A 206 3.32 4.22 11.68
N ARG A 207 2.62 3.30 11.03
CA ARG A 207 1.83 3.53 9.81
C ARG A 207 0.39 3.14 10.03
N TYR A 208 -0.51 4.07 9.82
CA TYR A 208 -1.96 3.88 9.97
C TYR A 208 -2.67 4.06 8.64
N GLU A 209 -3.64 3.20 8.33
CA GLU A 209 -4.51 3.38 7.18
C GLU A 209 -5.36 4.66 7.36
N VAL A 210 -5.37 5.51 6.34
CA VAL A 210 -6.12 6.78 6.33
C VAL A 210 -7.55 6.49 5.91
N LEU A 211 -8.50 6.88 6.74
CA LEU A 211 -9.93 6.80 6.44
C LEU A 211 -10.42 8.11 5.83
N SER A 212 -10.01 9.26 6.39
CA SER A 212 -10.33 10.58 5.86
C SER A 212 -9.28 11.61 6.29
N GLU A 213 -9.27 12.75 5.58
CA GLU A 213 -8.43 13.91 5.90
C GLU A 213 -9.30 15.16 5.86
N ALA A 214 -9.31 15.94 6.93
CA ALA A 214 -10.03 17.21 7.00
C ALA A 214 -9.43 18.13 8.07
N ASP A 215 -9.37 19.43 7.77
CA ASP A 215 -9.08 20.49 8.73
C ASP A 215 -7.78 20.31 9.58
N GLY A 216 -6.74 19.72 8.97
CA GLY A 216 -5.46 19.46 9.64
C GLY A 216 -5.46 18.19 10.52
N TRP A 217 -6.46 17.33 10.36
CA TRP A 217 -6.56 16.04 11.04
C TRP A 217 -6.67 14.89 10.05
N VAL A 218 -6.10 13.75 10.44
CA VAL A 218 -6.20 12.48 9.72
C VAL A 218 -6.99 11.50 10.58
N GLU A 219 -8.07 10.98 10.03
CA GLU A 219 -8.87 9.93 10.63
C GLU A 219 -8.23 8.57 10.35
N ILE A 220 -8.05 7.79 11.39
CA ILE A 220 -7.55 6.41 11.37
C ILE A 220 -8.50 5.51 12.15
N ASN A 221 -8.37 4.19 12.04
CA ASN A 221 -9.28 3.25 12.72
C ASN A 221 -9.40 3.44 14.24
N SER A 222 -8.37 3.99 14.90
CA SER A 222 -8.33 4.19 16.36
C SER A 222 -8.68 5.62 16.80
N GLY A 223 -9.03 6.53 15.88
CA GLY A 223 -9.38 7.91 16.18
C GLY A 223 -8.73 8.90 15.22
N TYR A 224 -8.30 10.05 15.72
CA TYR A 224 -7.77 11.16 14.94
C TYR A 224 -6.35 11.52 15.37
N ILE A 225 -5.48 11.78 14.39
CA ILE A 225 -4.12 12.29 14.60
C ILE A 225 -3.95 13.62 13.87
N SER A 226 -3.08 14.48 14.39
CA SER A 226 -2.79 15.76 13.73
C SER A 226 -1.95 15.54 12.48
N ALA A 227 -2.37 16.11 11.36
CA ALA A 227 -1.65 16.07 10.09
C ALA A 227 -0.27 16.74 10.16
N ASP A 228 -0.04 17.67 11.11
CA ASP A 228 1.24 18.35 11.30
C ASP A 228 2.39 17.40 11.66
N TYR A 229 2.06 16.20 12.17
CA TYR A 229 3.03 15.20 12.69
C TYR A 229 3.03 13.89 11.93
N CYS A 230 2.39 13.85 10.76
CA CYS A 230 2.42 12.68 9.90
C CYS A 230 2.57 13.04 8.43
N GLU A 231 3.17 12.14 7.65
CA GLU A 231 3.19 12.18 6.20
C GLU A 231 2.12 11.22 5.67
N VAL A 232 1.20 11.73 4.83
CA VAL A 232 0.18 10.91 4.19
C VAL A 232 0.61 10.60 2.76
N LYS A 233 0.75 9.31 2.47
CA LYS A 233 1.10 8.80 1.13
C LYS A 233 0.68 7.35 0.94
N TYR A 234 0.72 6.87 -0.29
CA TYR A 234 0.62 5.43 -0.57
C TYR A 234 1.86 4.70 -0.05
N ALA A 235 1.66 3.69 0.78
CA ALA A 235 2.73 2.94 1.42
C ALA A 235 2.29 1.54 1.83
N LEU A 236 3.24 0.61 1.92
CA LEU A 236 3.06 -0.67 2.59
C LEU A 236 3.05 -0.48 4.11
N ASN A 237 2.38 -1.37 4.82
CA ASN A 237 2.53 -1.45 6.27
C ASN A 237 3.92 -1.98 6.61
N GLU A 238 4.49 -1.55 7.73
CA GLU A 238 5.79 -2.02 8.21
C GLU A 238 5.75 -2.42 9.67
N GLY A 239 6.88 -2.88 10.16
CA GLY A 239 7.09 -3.23 11.54
C GLY A 239 6.95 -2.06 12.50
N ARG A 240 6.75 -2.39 13.78
CA ARG A 240 6.72 -1.42 14.86
C ARG A 240 7.63 -1.86 16.01
N LYS A 241 8.27 -0.88 16.65
CA LYS A 241 9.05 -1.11 17.85
C LYS A 241 8.17 -1.66 18.96
N LEU A 242 8.75 -2.49 19.82
CA LEU A 242 8.10 -2.85 21.07
C LEU A 242 8.16 -1.65 22.00
N ASP A 243 7.03 -1.27 22.56
CA ASP A 243 6.99 -0.36 23.70
C ASP A 243 7.35 -1.16 24.97
N LEU A 244 8.64 -1.20 25.28
CA LEU A 244 9.16 -1.90 26.45
C LEU A 244 8.61 -1.33 27.77
N LYS A 245 8.19 -0.05 27.79
CA LYS A 245 7.58 0.57 28.98
C LYS A 245 6.17 0.06 29.20
N ALA A 246 5.35 -0.03 28.14
CA ALA A 246 4.01 -0.60 28.23
C ALA A 246 4.03 -2.08 28.58
N GLN A 247 5.02 -2.85 28.12
CA GLN A 247 5.20 -4.26 28.49
C GLN A 247 5.61 -4.45 29.95
N ALA A 248 6.48 -3.60 30.49
CA ALA A 248 6.85 -3.65 31.90
C ALA A 248 5.65 -3.38 32.81
N ILE A 249 4.79 -2.40 32.47
CA ILE A 249 3.57 -2.09 33.24
C ILE A 249 2.62 -3.28 33.23
N ASN A 250 2.34 -3.87 32.06
CA ASN A 250 1.45 -5.03 31.95
C ASN A 250 1.99 -6.30 32.64
N GLN A 251 3.31 -6.41 32.81
CA GLN A 251 3.94 -7.52 33.52
C GLN A 251 3.81 -7.35 35.06
N TYR A 252 3.82 -6.11 35.54
CA TYR A 252 3.57 -5.80 36.95
C TYR A 252 2.10 -5.96 37.33
N ASP A 253 1.16 -5.55 36.49
CA ASP A 253 -0.29 -5.67 36.75
C ASP A 253 -0.80 -7.13 36.75
N ASN A 254 -0.06 -8.06 36.15
CA ASN A 254 -0.37 -9.50 36.18
C ASN A 254 0.29 -10.27 37.35
N LEU A 255 1.01 -9.57 38.23
CA LEU A 255 1.69 -10.17 39.39
C LEU A 255 1.04 -9.77 40.75
N VAL A 256 -0.12 -9.09 40.72
CA VAL A 256 -0.88 -8.71 41.93
C VAL A 256 -2.15 -9.51 42.05
#